data_63848c43b0d0c187261912abe4681a74
#
_entry.id   63848c43b0d0c187261912abe4681a74
#
_cell.length_a   1.000
_cell.length_b   1.000
_cell.length_c   1.000
_cell.angle_alpha   90.00
_cell.angle_beta   90.00
_cell.angle_gamma   90.00
#
_symmetry.space_group_name_H-M   'P 1'
#
loop_
_entity.id
_entity.type
_entity.pdbx_description
1 polymer ?
#
loop_
_entity_poly.entity_id
_entity_poly.type
_entity_poly.pdbx_seq_one_letter_code
_entity_poly.pdbx_strand_id
1 'polypeptide(L)'
;MAGTQQTNFVLRHPRAPERRVQVRIEGPEGYEDVDGGLPHVLVLHGFKGFMHWGFFPELSRRIAQGGMVAVSLNTSGSGVGDDLKTLSEEEAFFRCTFSHDLEDLDLVRQHLLENGPCVDRTRLAVWGHSRGGGMVLLHAERCGDYKASVLWGPINRVKIFDEETRLRWREEGEVQIPNGRTGQIHRIGLDLLDDIEENAARLDILGAAARTLTPTLIVHGSADEAVPLSDAESIHAALPQGSGKLCVLPGAGHTFGAKHPFEGCGEDLEAALEVSLDHLQRHLPLSN
;
A
#
# COMPACT_ATOMS: atom_id res chain seq x y z
N MET A 1 2.02 -18.09 21.00
CA MET A 1 2.05 -16.86 20.18
C MET A 1 1.17 -15.85 20.91
N ALA A 2 1.63 -14.59 21.04
CA ALA A 2 0.80 -13.54 21.64
C ALA A 2 -0.48 -13.34 20.83
N GLY A 3 -1.62 -13.12 21.50
CA GLY A 3 -2.90 -12.80 20.86
C GLY A 3 -2.81 -11.46 20.12
N THR A 4 -3.66 -11.28 19.10
CA THR A 4 -3.83 -10.00 18.40
C THR A 4 -5.27 -9.53 18.53
N GLN A 5 -5.46 -8.22 18.59
CA GLN A 5 -6.78 -7.56 18.66
C GLN A 5 -6.97 -6.74 17.39
N GLN A 6 -8.20 -6.71 16.86
CA GLN A 6 -8.52 -5.97 15.62
C GLN A 6 -9.77 -5.11 15.79
N THR A 7 -9.73 -3.96 15.11
CA THR A 7 -10.85 -3.02 15.02
C THR A 7 -11.01 -2.55 13.58
N ASN A 8 -12.26 -2.41 13.11
CA ASN A 8 -12.56 -1.89 11.78
C ASN A 8 -13.45 -0.66 11.90
N PHE A 9 -13.20 0.34 11.06
CA PHE A 9 -14.03 1.54 10.95
C PHE A 9 -13.93 2.15 9.56
N VAL A 10 -14.75 3.16 9.30
CA VAL A 10 -14.78 3.88 8.01
C VAL A 10 -14.55 5.35 8.26
N LEU A 11 -13.58 5.91 7.55
CA LEU A 11 -13.39 7.35 7.45
C LEU A 11 -14.08 7.90 6.20
N ARG A 12 -14.51 9.14 6.26
CA ARG A 12 -15.08 9.87 5.11
C ARG A 12 -14.28 11.14 4.89
N HIS A 13 -14.00 11.44 3.63
CA HIS A 13 -13.32 12.68 3.31
C HIS A 13 -14.18 13.89 3.69
N PRO A 14 -13.62 14.88 4.39
CA PRO A 14 -14.40 16.04 4.87
C PRO A 14 -15.05 16.86 3.75
N ARG A 15 -14.43 16.89 2.56
CA ARG A 15 -14.89 17.66 1.39
C ARG A 15 -15.57 16.81 0.32
N ALA A 16 -15.55 15.48 0.47
CA ALA A 16 -16.12 14.51 -0.46
C ALA A 16 -16.63 13.30 0.35
N PRO A 17 -17.75 13.44 1.11
CA PRO A 17 -18.21 12.42 2.07
C PRO A 17 -18.62 11.10 1.43
N GLU A 18 -18.86 11.07 0.12
CA GLU A 18 -19.04 9.87 -0.69
C GLU A 18 -17.76 9.02 -0.78
N ARG A 19 -16.58 9.64 -0.69
CA ARG A 19 -15.29 8.94 -0.63
C ARG A 19 -15.10 8.34 0.76
N ARG A 20 -15.17 7.02 0.80
CA ARG A 20 -15.10 6.21 2.03
C ARG A 20 -13.80 5.42 2.05
N VAL A 21 -13.02 5.59 3.11
CA VAL A 21 -11.81 4.81 3.38
C VAL A 21 -12.13 3.81 4.48
N GLN A 22 -12.11 2.52 4.14
CA GLN A 22 -12.30 1.46 5.12
C GLN A 22 -10.96 1.15 5.77
N VAL A 23 -10.89 1.14 7.09
CA VAL A 23 -9.65 0.96 7.86
C VAL A 23 -9.79 -0.23 8.80
N ARG A 24 -8.74 -1.05 8.85
CA ARG A 24 -8.55 -2.12 9.82
C ARG A 24 -7.27 -1.87 10.59
N ILE A 25 -7.41 -1.79 11.91
CA ILE A 25 -6.27 -1.77 12.83
C ILE A 25 -6.12 -3.17 13.43
N GLU A 26 -4.90 -3.70 13.46
CA GLU A 26 -4.55 -4.92 14.16
C GLU A 26 -3.27 -4.71 14.96
N GLY A 27 -3.35 -4.89 16.28
CA GLY A 27 -2.23 -4.74 17.21
C GLY A 27 -2.11 -5.94 18.16
N PRO A 28 -1.06 -5.98 18.99
CA PRO A 28 -0.99 -6.92 20.12
C PRO A 28 -2.21 -6.77 21.01
N GLU A 29 -2.60 -7.83 21.71
CA GLU A 29 -3.69 -7.76 22.69
C GLU A 29 -3.43 -6.66 23.73
N GLY A 30 -4.40 -5.77 23.95
CA GLY A 30 -4.26 -4.62 24.86
C GLY A 30 -3.42 -3.46 24.33
N TYR A 31 -3.14 -3.40 23.03
CA TYR A 31 -2.32 -2.33 22.42
C TYR A 31 -2.87 -0.91 22.66
N GLU A 32 -4.17 -0.80 22.89
CA GLU A 32 -4.86 0.50 23.12
C GLU A 32 -4.48 1.14 24.46
N ASP A 33 -3.96 0.35 25.41
CA ASP A 33 -3.64 0.79 26.78
C ASP A 33 -2.13 0.92 27.03
N VAL A 34 -1.30 0.86 25.98
CA VAL A 34 0.16 0.90 26.12
C VAL A 34 0.65 2.34 26.35
N ASP A 35 1.23 2.60 27.51
CA ASP A 35 1.84 3.90 27.81
C ASP A 35 2.96 4.26 26.81
N GLY A 36 2.92 5.50 26.28
CA GLY A 36 3.86 5.97 25.27
C GLY A 36 3.58 5.45 23.87
N GLY A 37 2.58 4.59 23.69
CA GLY A 37 2.12 4.08 22.40
C GLY A 37 3.04 3.06 21.77
N LEU A 38 2.56 2.42 20.70
CA LEU A 38 3.29 1.46 19.89
C LEU A 38 3.64 2.04 18.51
N PRO A 39 4.66 1.49 17.83
CA PRO A 39 4.94 1.81 16.44
C PRO A 39 3.76 1.43 15.54
N HIS A 40 3.41 2.26 14.57
CA HIS A 40 2.33 1.99 13.62
C HIS A 40 2.86 1.86 12.19
N VAL A 41 2.33 0.89 11.46
CA VAL A 41 2.66 0.62 10.06
C VAL A 41 1.39 0.78 9.21
N LEU A 42 1.32 1.81 8.37
CA LEU A 42 0.25 1.99 7.39
C LEU A 42 0.49 1.01 6.23
N VAL A 43 -0.52 0.20 5.90
CA VAL A 43 -0.44 -0.86 4.89
C VAL A 43 -1.39 -0.58 3.74
N LEU A 44 -0.84 -0.41 2.53
CA LEU A 44 -1.59 -0.07 1.32
C LEU A 44 -1.52 -1.18 0.28
N HIS A 45 -2.70 -1.62 -0.18
CA HIS A 45 -2.83 -2.61 -1.25
C HIS A 45 -2.53 -2.03 -2.65
N GLY A 46 -2.33 -2.91 -3.63
CA GLY A 46 -2.18 -2.55 -5.04
C GLY A 46 -3.51 -2.40 -5.79
N PHE A 47 -3.40 -2.14 -7.09
CA PHE A 47 -4.54 -2.03 -8.00
C PHE A 47 -5.37 -3.33 -8.04
N LYS A 48 -6.70 -3.22 -7.95
CA LYS A 48 -7.64 -4.35 -7.79
C LYS A 48 -7.37 -5.24 -6.57
N GLY A 49 -6.58 -4.75 -5.62
CA GLY A 49 -6.36 -5.36 -4.32
C GLY A 49 -7.33 -4.79 -3.28
N PHE A 50 -7.27 -5.33 -2.08
CA PHE A 50 -7.97 -4.85 -0.89
C PHE A 50 -7.30 -5.40 0.38
N MET A 51 -7.57 -4.79 1.52
CA MET A 51 -6.89 -5.10 2.79
C MET A 51 -7.11 -6.52 3.31
N HIS A 52 -8.08 -7.28 2.76
CA HIS A 52 -8.32 -8.69 3.08
C HIS A 52 -7.87 -9.64 1.95
N TRP A 53 -7.24 -9.12 0.89
CA TRP A 53 -6.77 -9.97 -0.21
C TRP A 53 -5.54 -10.79 0.20
N GLY A 54 -5.59 -12.09 -0.05
CA GLY A 54 -4.44 -13.00 0.04
C GLY A 54 -3.64 -12.82 1.33
N PHE A 55 -2.42 -12.34 1.21
CA PHE A 55 -1.43 -12.22 2.28
C PHE A 55 -1.63 -11.03 3.24
N PHE A 56 -2.44 -10.02 2.92
CA PHE A 56 -2.56 -8.82 3.76
C PHE A 56 -3.00 -9.09 5.21
N PRO A 57 -4.00 -9.99 5.46
CA PRO A 57 -4.35 -10.33 6.83
C PRO A 57 -3.20 -11.00 7.60
N GLU A 58 -2.43 -11.85 6.93
CA GLU A 58 -1.26 -12.51 7.51
C GLU A 58 -0.14 -11.51 7.81
N LEU A 59 0.15 -10.59 6.87
CA LEU A 59 1.09 -9.49 7.09
C LEU A 59 0.70 -8.66 8.32
N SER A 60 -0.57 -8.24 8.41
CA SER A 60 -1.07 -7.43 9.54
C SER A 60 -0.89 -8.17 10.87
N ARG A 61 -1.24 -9.47 10.88
CA ARG A 61 -1.07 -10.34 12.05
C ARG A 61 0.41 -10.46 12.45
N ARG A 62 1.32 -10.62 11.49
CA ARG A 62 2.78 -10.71 11.76
C ARG A 62 3.34 -9.40 12.30
N ILE A 63 2.91 -8.26 11.76
CA ILE A 63 3.27 -6.94 12.29
C ILE A 63 2.81 -6.82 13.74
N ALA A 64 1.56 -7.20 14.05
CA ALA A 64 1.01 -7.16 15.40
C ALA A 64 1.76 -8.09 16.36
N GLN A 65 2.08 -9.32 15.95
CA GLN A 65 2.90 -10.26 16.73
C GLN A 65 4.32 -9.77 16.95
N GLY A 66 4.82 -8.92 16.06
CA GLY A 66 6.10 -8.22 16.21
C GLY A 66 6.07 -7.02 17.16
N GLY A 67 4.95 -6.78 17.88
CA GLY A 67 4.82 -5.69 18.84
C GLY A 67 4.50 -4.33 18.22
N MET A 68 4.11 -4.27 16.96
CA MET A 68 3.72 -3.07 16.22
C MET A 68 2.21 -3.10 15.93
N VAL A 69 1.66 -2.00 15.46
CA VAL A 69 0.25 -1.91 15.04
C VAL A 69 0.18 -1.79 13.52
N ALA A 70 -0.48 -2.74 12.86
CA ALA A 70 -0.78 -2.66 11.44
C ALA A 70 -2.07 -1.87 11.20
N VAL A 71 -2.01 -0.88 10.31
CA VAL A 71 -3.16 -0.07 9.89
C VAL A 71 -3.37 -0.26 8.40
N SER A 72 -4.21 -1.23 8.05
CA SER A 72 -4.53 -1.55 6.66
C SER A 72 -5.74 -0.75 6.21
N LEU A 73 -5.70 -0.27 4.96
CA LEU A 73 -6.83 0.48 4.40
C LEU A 73 -7.25 -0.06 3.03
N ASN A 74 -8.56 0.01 2.75
CA ASN A 74 -9.08 0.03 1.40
C ASN A 74 -9.25 1.48 0.99
N THR A 75 -8.59 1.88 -0.10
CA THR A 75 -8.72 3.26 -0.61
C THR A 75 -10.15 3.56 -1.04
N SER A 76 -10.53 4.82 -1.03
CA SER A 76 -11.85 5.27 -1.46
C SER A 76 -12.16 4.91 -2.92
N GLY A 77 -11.13 4.70 -3.74
CA GLY A 77 -11.23 4.24 -5.12
C GLY A 77 -11.06 2.73 -5.30
N SER A 78 -10.97 1.94 -4.23
CA SER A 78 -10.78 0.48 -4.34
C SER A 78 -11.97 -0.26 -4.95
N GLY A 79 -13.18 0.31 -4.85
CA GLY A 79 -14.42 -0.33 -5.26
C GLY A 79 -14.90 -1.44 -4.33
N VAL A 80 -14.28 -1.60 -3.17
CA VAL A 80 -14.64 -2.65 -2.20
C VAL A 80 -15.86 -2.24 -1.41
N GLY A 81 -16.88 -3.11 -1.41
CA GLY A 81 -18.14 -2.91 -0.70
C GLY A 81 -18.04 -3.10 0.82
N ASP A 82 -19.19 -3.00 1.49
CA ASP A 82 -19.28 -3.11 2.95
C ASP A 82 -18.95 -4.53 3.48
N ASP A 83 -18.94 -5.53 2.61
CA ASP A 83 -18.47 -6.89 2.94
C ASP A 83 -16.94 -7.00 3.10
N LEU A 84 -16.19 -5.95 2.74
CA LEU A 84 -14.73 -5.84 2.79
C LEU A 84 -13.99 -6.88 1.91
N LYS A 85 -14.68 -7.52 0.96
CA LYS A 85 -14.16 -8.66 0.19
C LYS A 85 -14.41 -8.58 -1.31
N THR A 86 -15.50 -7.93 -1.72
CA THR A 86 -15.89 -7.86 -3.13
C THR A 86 -15.81 -6.44 -3.67
N LEU A 87 -15.40 -6.32 -4.94
CA LEU A 87 -15.40 -5.04 -5.66
C LEU A 87 -16.82 -4.81 -6.20
N SER A 88 -17.73 -4.36 -5.34
CA SER A 88 -19.15 -4.12 -5.64
C SER A 88 -19.51 -2.64 -5.80
N GLU A 89 -18.62 -1.73 -5.40
CA GLU A 89 -18.79 -0.28 -5.51
C GLU A 89 -18.19 0.22 -6.84
N GLU A 90 -18.89 -0.10 -7.96
CA GLU A 90 -18.38 0.17 -9.31
C GLU A 90 -18.10 1.67 -9.56
N GLU A 91 -18.94 2.56 -9.04
CA GLU A 91 -18.76 4.01 -9.21
C GLU A 91 -17.51 4.51 -8.47
N ALA A 92 -17.21 4.00 -7.29
CA ALA A 92 -16.00 4.32 -6.55
C ALA A 92 -14.74 3.87 -7.31
N PHE A 93 -14.79 2.66 -7.89
CA PHE A 93 -13.68 2.15 -8.72
C PHE A 93 -13.54 2.94 -10.03
N PHE A 94 -14.67 3.32 -10.67
CA PHE A 94 -14.69 4.11 -11.90
C PHE A 94 -13.98 5.44 -11.73
N ARG A 95 -14.13 6.08 -10.55
CA ARG A 95 -13.52 7.38 -10.20
C ARG A 95 -12.19 7.30 -9.48
N CYS A 96 -11.57 6.11 -9.42
CA CYS A 96 -10.29 5.96 -8.72
C CYS A 96 -9.18 6.80 -9.37
N THR A 97 -8.35 7.43 -8.53
CA THR A 97 -7.15 8.16 -8.99
C THR A 97 -5.95 7.85 -8.09
N PHE A 98 -4.74 8.18 -8.53
CA PHE A 98 -3.53 8.08 -7.69
C PHE A 98 -3.52 9.17 -6.62
N SER A 99 -4.00 10.36 -6.95
CA SER A 99 -4.14 11.45 -5.98
C SER A 99 -5.12 11.11 -4.87
N HIS A 100 -6.20 10.38 -5.17
CA HIS A 100 -7.12 9.87 -4.14
C HIS A 100 -6.42 8.89 -3.18
N ASP A 101 -5.58 7.99 -3.67
CA ASP A 101 -4.83 7.07 -2.81
C ASP A 101 -3.92 7.83 -1.83
N LEU A 102 -3.26 8.91 -2.29
CA LEU A 102 -2.42 9.77 -1.43
C LEU A 102 -3.24 10.53 -0.39
N GLU A 103 -4.41 11.06 -0.77
CA GLU A 103 -5.33 11.75 0.14
C GLU A 103 -5.93 10.81 1.17
N ASP A 104 -6.22 9.57 0.79
CA ASP A 104 -6.71 8.52 1.69
C ASP A 104 -5.65 8.15 2.74
N LEU A 105 -4.36 8.06 2.33
CA LEU A 105 -3.25 7.88 3.26
C LEU A 105 -3.12 9.07 4.22
N ASP A 106 -3.27 10.31 3.73
CA ASP A 106 -3.27 11.51 4.56
C ASP A 106 -4.39 11.46 5.60
N LEU A 107 -5.60 11.13 5.15
CA LEU A 107 -6.79 11.06 6.02
C LEU A 107 -6.60 10.03 7.15
N VAL A 108 -6.14 8.83 6.80
CA VAL A 108 -5.88 7.77 7.79
C VAL A 108 -4.76 8.19 8.73
N ARG A 109 -3.64 8.70 8.22
CA ARG A 109 -2.53 9.16 9.04
C ARG A 109 -2.95 10.28 9.99
N GLN A 110 -3.68 11.28 9.51
CA GLN A 110 -4.19 12.37 10.34
C GLN A 110 -5.11 11.84 11.44
N HIS A 111 -6.05 10.97 11.10
CA HIS A 111 -6.95 10.34 12.06
C HIS A 111 -6.18 9.60 13.17
N LEU A 112 -5.16 8.82 12.80
CA LEU A 112 -4.32 8.11 13.77
C LEU A 112 -3.60 9.09 14.71
N LEU A 113 -3.02 10.15 14.18
CA LEU A 113 -2.28 11.13 14.97
C LEU A 113 -3.19 11.96 15.91
N GLU A 114 -4.44 12.19 15.53
CA GLU A 114 -5.39 12.98 16.33
C GLU A 114 -6.21 12.13 17.30
N ASN A 115 -6.65 10.93 16.86
CA ASN A 115 -7.65 10.12 17.54
C ASN A 115 -7.24 8.65 17.70
N GLY A 116 -6.08 8.25 17.17
CA GLY A 116 -5.66 6.85 17.20
C GLY A 116 -5.32 6.38 18.61
N PRO A 117 -5.68 5.14 18.95
CA PRO A 117 -5.30 4.56 20.24
C PRO A 117 -3.77 4.40 20.30
N CYS A 118 -3.16 4.94 21.33
CA CYS A 118 -1.76 4.72 21.72
C CYS A 118 -0.74 4.73 20.56
N VAL A 119 -0.83 5.74 19.69
CA VAL A 119 0.10 5.93 18.57
C VAL A 119 1.38 6.60 19.05
N ASP A 120 2.51 5.92 18.91
CA ASP A 120 3.79 6.62 19.02
C ASP A 120 4.05 7.40 17.73
N ARG A 121 3.84 8.71 17.79
CA ARG A 121 4.01 9.63 16.64
C ARG A 121 5.44 9.69 16.11
N THR A 122 6.41 9.21 16.88
CA THR A 122 7.83 9.19 16.51
C THR A 122 8.24 7.90 15.79
N ARG A 123 7.37 6.87 15.81
CA ARG A 123 7.64 5.53 15.26
C ARG A 123 6.55 5.11 14.27
N LEU A 124 6.46 5.83 13.16
CA LEU A 124 5.56 5.52 12.05
C LEU A 124 6.33 4.91 10.89
N ALA A 125 5.73 3.94 10.22
CA ALA A 125 6.22 3.36 8.97
C ALA A 125 5.10 3.19 7.95
N VAL A 126 5.48 2.98 6.70
CA VAL A 126 4.56 2.66 5.60
C VAL A 126 4.97 1.36 4.92
N TRP A 127 3.99 0.61 4.46
CA TRP A 127 4.18 -0.61 3.68
C TRP A 127 3.20 -0.60 2.50
N GLY A 128 3.66 -0.93 1.29
CA GLY A 128 2.81 -0.93 0.12
C GLY A 128 3.17 -1.99 -0.91
N HIS A 129 2.16 -2.53 -1.60
CA HIS A 129 2.32 -3.52 -2.66
C HIS A 129 1.94 -2.93 -4.02
N SER A 130 2.76 -3.17 -5.05
CA SER A 130 2.45 -2.81 -6.45
C SER A 130 2.20 -1.29 -6.59
N ARG A 131 1.02 -0.88 -7.10
CA ARG A 131 0.55 0.52 -7.08
C ARG A 131 0.69 1.13 -5.68
N GLY A 132 0.26 0.40 -4.63
CA GLY A 132 0.42 0.85 -3.25
C GLY A 132 1.86 1.10 -2.84
N GLY A 133 2.83 0.34 -3.38
CA GLY A 133 4.25 0.56 -3.16
C GLY A 133 4.74 1.90 -3.68
N GLY A 134 4.33 2.29 -4.90
CA GLY A 134 4.61 3.63 -5.43
C GLY A 134 3.96 4.74 -4.61
N MET A 135 2.71 4.54 -4.19
CA MET A 135 1.96 5.55 -3.42
C MET A 135 2.54 5.77 -2.02
N VAL A 136 2.91 4.71 -1.29
CA VAL A 136 3.52 4.88 0.05
C VAL A 136 4.90 5.51 -0.03
N LEU A 137 5.65 5.33 -1.11
CA LEU A 137 6.92 6.02 -1.33
C LEU A 137 6.73 7.53 -1.54
N LEU A 138 5.77 7.92 -2.39
CA LEU A 138 5.37 9.33 -2.57
C LEU A 138 4.91 9.95 -1.25
N HIS A 139 4.09 9.21 -0.49
CA HIS A 139 3.57 9.68 0.78
C HIS A 139 4.68 9.82 1.84
N ALA A 140 5.63 8.87 1.89
CA ALA A 140 6.74 8.91 2.83
C ALA A 140 7.69 10.09 2.57
N GLU A 141 8.00 10.37 1.29
CA GLU A 141 8.81 11.54 0.91
C GLU A 141 8.13 12.84 1.32
N ARG A 142 6.84 12.97 1.02
CA ARG A 142 6.07 14.18 1.32
C ARG A 142 5.92 14.44 2.82
N CYS A 143 5.69 13.41 3.64
CA CYS A 143 5.55 13.54 5.09
C CYS A 143 6.90 13.75 5.80
N GLY A 144 7.97 13.08 5.35
CA GLY A 144 9.34 13.26 5.82
C GLY A 144 9.64 12.75 7.23
N ASP A 145 8.68 12.14 7.92
CA ASP A 145 8.80 11.73 9.33
C ASP A 145 8.67 10.22 9.57
N TYR A 146 8.39 9.44 8.53
CA TYR A 146 8.40 7.99 8.60
C TYR A 146 9.80 7.44 8.89
N LYS A 147 9.86 6.42 9.74
CA LYS A 147 11.13 5.77 10.15
C LYS A 147 11.50 4.59 9.28
N ALA A 148 10.56 4.04 8.54
CA ALA A 148 10.78 2.97 7.57
C ALA A 148 9.73 3.00 6.47
N SER A 149 10.12 2.55 5.28
CA SER A 149 9.18 2.16 4.23
C SER A 149 9.53 0.77 3.69
N VAL A 150 8.49 -0.01 3.35
CA VAL A 150 8.62 -1.33 2.73
C VAL A 150 7.77 -1.34 1.46
N LEU A 151 8.39 -1.67 0.34
CA LEU A 151 7.78 -1.67 -0.98
C LEU A 151 7.87 -3.07 -1.57
N TRP A 152 6.72 -3.71 -1.81
CA TRP A 152 6.65 -5.02 -2.46
C TRP A 152 6.21 -4.88 -3.91
N GLY A 153 7.03 -5.33 -4.85
CA GLY A 153 6.76 -5.26 -6.28
C GLY A 153 6.29 -3.87 -6.75
N PRO A 154 6.96 -2.76 -6.33
CA PRO A 154 6.43 -1.42 -6.53
C PRO A 154 6.49 -0.98 -7.98
N ILE A 155 5.51 -0.20 -8.43
CA ILE A 155 5.59 0.56 -9.68
C ILE A 155 6.55 1.74 -9.51
N ASN A 156 7.31 2.08 -10.55
CA ASN A 156 8.21 3.25 -10.58
C ASN A 156 7.60 4.49 -11.25
N ARG A 157 6.40 4.37 -11.81
CA ARG A 157 5.67 5.44 -12.51
C ARG A 157 4.17 5.18 -12.52
N VAL A 158 3.39 6.24 -12.59
CA VAL A 158 1.92 6.16 -12.67
C VAL A 158 1.39 6.02 -14.12
N LYS A 159 2.24 6.24 -15.11
CA LYS A 159 1.89 6.16 -16.53
C LYS A 159 1.96 4.71 -17.04
N ILE A 160 0.97 3.91 -16.68
CA ILE A 160 0.91 2.45 -16.90
C ILE A 160 0.25 2.04 -18.23
N PHE A 161 -0.31 2.99 -19.00
CA PHE A 161 -0.99 2.73 -20.28
C PHE A 161 -0.19 3.27 -21.45
N ASP A 162 -0.20 2.53 -22.57
CA ASP A 162 0.39 3.00 -23.82
C ASP A 162 -0.41 4.15 -24.45
N GLU A 163 0.17 4.82 -25.43
CA GLU A 163 -0.42 5.99 -26.08
C GLU A 163 -1.73 5.67 -26.80
N GLU A 164 -1.80 4.53 -27.50
CA GLU A 164 -3.00 4.10 -28.22
C GLU A 164 -4.16 3.87 -27.26
N THR A 165 -3.92 3.16 -26.15
CA THR A 165 -4.92 2.95 -25.09
C THR A 165 -5.40 4.28 -24.52
N ARG A 166 -4.50 5.24 -24.29
CA ARG A 166 -4.84 6.55 -23.73
C ARG A 166 -5.70 7.38 -24.69
N LEU A 167 -5.37 7.38 -25.99
CA LEU A 167 -6.17 8.08 -27.01
C LEU A 167 -7.57 7.50 -27.10
N ARG A 168 -7.68 6.17 -27.19
CA ARG A 168 -8.98 5.49 -27.19
C ARG A 168 -9.77 5.80 -25.91
N TRP A 169 -9.13 5.78 -24.74
CA TRP A 169 -9.75 6.11 -23.46
C TRP A 169 -10.33 7.54 -23.47
N ARG A 170 -9.60 8.50 -24.06
CA ARG A 170 -10.11 9.88 -24.25
C ARG A 170 -11.35 9.93 -25.14
N GLU A 171 -11.40 9.13 -26.20
CA GLU A 171 -12.53 9.08 -27.13
C GLU A 171 -13.76 8.39 -26.52
N GLU A 172 -13.56 7.28 -25.82
CA GLU A 172 -14.62 6.45 -25.24
C GLU A 172 -15.11 6.96 -23.86
N GLY A 173 -14.33 7.81 -23.19
CA GLY A 173 -14.63 8.33 -21.85
C GLY A 173 -14.31 7.35 -20.71
N GLU A 174 -13.96 6.11 -21.04
CA GLU A 174 -13.63 5.06 -20.07
C GLU A 174 -12.66 4.03 -20.66
N VAL A 175 -11.99 3.28 -19.80
CA VAL A 175 -11.24 2.09 -20.18
C VAL A 175 -11.76 0.87 -19.42
N GLN A 176 -11.83 -0.26 -20.13
CA GLN A 176 -12.25 -1.53 -19.55
C GLN A 176 -11.04 -2.34 -19.07
N ILE A 177 -11.08 -2.77 -17.82
CA ILE A 177 -10.01 -3.52 -17.17
C ILE A 177 -10.53 -4.91 -16.79
N PRO A 178 -10.11 -5.97 -17.47
CA PRO A 178 -10.52 -7.31 -17.09
C PRO A 178 -9.88 -7.72 -15.76
N ASN A 179 -10.67 -8.37 -14.93
CA ASN A 179 -10.18 -9.04 -13.73
C ASN A 179 -9.98 -10.53 -14.04
N GLY A 180 -8.74 -10.93 -14.34
CA GLY A 180 -8.41 -12.31 -14.71
C GLY A 180 -8.73 -13.37 -13.64
N ARG A 181 -9.00 -12.96 -12.38
CA ARG A 181 -9.34 -13.88 -11.29
C ARG A 181 -10.84 -14.15 -11.18
N THR A 182 -11.66 -13.12 -11.39
CA THR A 182 -13.13 -13.21 -11.23
C THR A 182 -13.89 -13.26 -12.55
N GLY A 183 -13.23 -12.94 -13.66
CA GLY A 183 -13.85 -12.75 -14.98
C GLY A 183 -14.67 -11.46 -15.10
N GLN A 184 -14.75 -10.64 -14.05
CA GLN A 184 -15.44 -9.35 -14.11
C GLN A 184 -14.67 -8.35 -14.97
N ILE A 185 -15.40 -7.46 -15.64
CA ILE A 185 -14.83 -6.31 -16.35
C ILE A 185 -15.13 -5.08 -15.50
N HIS A 186 -14.09 -4.42 -15.03
CA HIS A 186 -14.21 -3.14 -14.33
C HIS A 186 -13.98 -2.00 -15.32
N ARG A 187 -14.60 -0.85 -15.06
CA ARG A 187 -14.45 0.35 -15.88
C ARG A 187 -13.76 1.44 -15.07
N ILE A 188 -12.90 2.21 -15.72
CA ILE A 188 -12.23 3.37 -15.12
C ILE A 188 -12.52 4.57 -16.00
N GLY A 189 -13.02 5.65 -15.40
CA GLY A 189 -13.34 6.92 -16.05
C GLY A 189 -12.11 7.77 -16.34
N LEU A 190 -12.34 8.91 -16.95
CA LEU A 190 -11.29 9.86 -17.32
C LEU A 190 -10.57 10.48 -16.11
N ASP A 191 -11.18 10.45 -14.91
CA ASP A 191 -10.61 11.03 -13.70
C ASP A 191 -9.17 10.51 -13.43
N LEU A 192 -8.91 9.21 -13.70
CA LEU A 192 -7.56 8.65 -13.54
C LEU A 192 -6.58 9.17 -14.60
N LEU A 193 -7.03 9.31 -15.85
CA LEU A 193 -6.17 9.81 -16.93
C LEU A 193 -5.85 11.30 -16.73
N ASP A 194 -6.84 12.08 -16.32
CA ASP A 194 -6.69 13.50 -15.99
C ASP A 194 -5.72 13.68 -14.81
N ASP A 195 -5.88 12.88 -13.76
CA ASP A 195 -4.99 12.89 -12.60
C ASP A 195 -3.53 12.62 -12.97
N ILE A 196 -3.27 11.63 -13.84
CA ILE A 196 -1.91 11.30 -14.30
C ILE A 196 -1.28 12.47 -15.06
N GLU A 197 -2.07 13.19 -15.86
CA GLU A 197 -1.59 14.29 -16.71
C GLU A 197 -1.44 15.59 -15.92
N GLU A 198 -2.44 15.96 -15.13
CA GLU A 198 -2.47 17.21 -14.37
C GLU A 198 -1.56 17.18 -13.14
N ASN A 199 -1.39 16.02 -12.51
CA ASN A 199 -0.62 15.84 -11.29
C ASN A 199 0.74 15.14 -11.49
N ALA A 200 1.27 15.12 -12.72
CA ALA A 200 2.50 14.41 -13.08
C ALA A 200 3.68 14.73 -12.15
N ALA A 201 3.85 16.00 -11.74
CA ALA A 201 4.93 16.40 -10.83
C ALA A 201 4.71 15.89 -9.39
N ARG A 202 3.47 15.82 -8.92
CA ARG A 202 3.09 15.28 -7.60
C ARG A 202 3.22 13.75 -7.57
N LEU A 203 3.03 13.10 -8.71
CA LEU A 203 3.02 11.65 -8.89
C LEU A 203 4.35 11.10 -9.42
N ASP A 204 5.44 11.87 -9.33
CA ASP A 204 6.80 11.47 -9.76
C ASP A 204 7.46 10.57 -8.72
N ILE A 205 7.24 9.25 -8.84
CA ILE A 205 7.74 8.22 -7.93
C ILE A 205 9.27 8.20 -7.90
N LEU A 206 9.95 8.31 -9.05
CA LEU A 206 11.41 8.29 -9.10
C LEU A 206 12.01 9.58 -8.51
N GLY A 207 11.38 10.72 -8.75
CA GLY A 207 11.77 11.96 -8.09
C GLY A 207 11.57 11.90 -6.58
N ALA A 208 10.49 11.30 -6.09
CA ALA A 208 10.29 11.07 -4.65
C ALA A 208 11.34 10.10 -4.08
N ALA A 209 11.68 9.02 -4.80
CA ALA A 209 12.76 8.12 -4.42
C ALA A 209 14.08 8.87 -4.24
N ALA A 210 14.40 9.79 -5.15
CA ALA A 210 15.65 10.57 -5.09
C ALA A 210 15.72 11.55 -3.91
N ARG A 211 14.57 11.95 -3.37
CA ARG A 211 14.49 12.95 -2.28
C ARG A 211 14.20 12.36 -0.90
N THR A 212 13.63 11.16 -0.85
CA THR A 212 13.26 10.54 0.44
C THR A 212 14.48 10.26 1.31
N LEU A 213 14.36 10.58 2.60
CA LEU A 213 15.34 10.20 3.62
C LEU A 213 14.87 9.00 4.45
N THR A 214 13.67 8.48 4.17
CA THR A 214 13.11 7.33 4.87
C THR A 214 13.86 6.06 4.48
N PRO A 215 14.42 5.30 5.43
CA PRO A 215 15.02 3.99 5.16
C PRO A 215 14.03 3.08 4.43
N THR A 216 14.39 2.64 3.23
CA THR A 216 13.47 1.96 2.31
C THR A 216 13.96 0.55 1.99
N LEU A 217 13.12 -0.44 2.26
CA LEU A 217 13.30 -1.81 1.76
C LEU A 217 12.40 -2.02 0.55
N ILE A 218 12.98 -2.51 -0.54
CA ILE A 218 12.26 -2.96 -1.72
C ILE A 218 12.38 -4.48 -1.80
N VAL A 219 11.26 -5.20 -1.90
CA VAL A 219 11.21 -6.66 -2.11
C VAL A 219 10.54 -6.92 -3.45
N HIS A 220 11.18 -7.68 -4.34
CA HIS A 220 10.67 -7.92 -5.68
C HIS A 220 10.96 -9.35 -6.14
N GLY A 221 9.98 -9.98 -6.77
CA GLY A 221 10.17 -11.30 -7.37
C GLY A 221 10.83 -11.20 -8.75
N SER A 222 11.84 -12.02 -9.03
CA SER A 222 12.52 -11.96 -10.34
C SER A 222 11.68 -12.45 -11.52
N ALA A 223 10.58 -13.17 -11.25
CA ALA A 223 9.61 -13.62 -12.26
C ALA A 223 8.27 -12.86 -12.16
N ASP A 224 8.30 -11.63 -11.68
CA ASP A 224 7.12 -10.76 -11.62
C ASP A 224 6.69 -10.34 -13.04
N GLU A 225 5.53 -10.85 -13.48
CA GLU A 225 4.95 -10.57 -14.81
C GLU A 225 4.05 -9.32 -14.82
N ALA A 226 3.68 -8.80 -13.64
CA ALA A 226 2.79 -7.65 -13.52
C ALA A 226 3.57 -6.32 -13.46
N VAL A 227 4.66 -6.30 -12.70
CA VAL A 227 5.57 -5.15 -12.58
C VAL A 227 6.99 -5.65 -12.83
N PRO A 228 7.70 -5.15 -13.84
CA PRO A 228 9.03 -5.64 -14.16
C PRO A 228 10.03 -5.31 -13.04
N LEU A 229 10.99 -6.21 -12.79
CA LEU A 229 12.05 -6.02 -11.78
C LEU A 229 12.81 -4.71 -11.98
N SER A 230 12.94 -4.25 -13.23
CA SER A 230 13.58 -2.96 -13.57
C SER A 230 12.91 -1.75 -12.91
N ASP A 231 11.64 -1.83 -12.52
CA ASP A 231 10.97 -0.77 -11.77
C ASP A 231 11.56 -0.66 -10.37
N ALA A 232 11.72 -1.79 -9.68
CA ALA A 232 12.37 -1.84 -8.35
C ALA A 232 13.84 -1.41 -8.40
N GLU A 233 14.57 -1.87 -9.43
CA GLU A 233 15.97 -1.47 -9.67
C GLU A 233 16.10 0.04 -9.89
N SER A 234 15.17 0.64 -10.66
CA SER A 234 15.15 2.09 -10.92
C SER A 234 14.86 2.88 -9.65
N ILE A 235 13.90 2.43 -8.83
CA ILE A 235 13.62 3.06 -7.52
C ILE A 235 14.86 2.95 -6.63
N HIS A 236 15.46 1.76 -6.51
CA HIS A 236 16.65 1.55 -5.68
C HIS A 236 17.84 2.42 -6.13
N ALA A 237 18.05 2.53 -7.44
CA ALA A 237 19.11 3.36 -7.99
C ALA A 237 18.89 4.88 -7.75
N ALA A 238 17.63 5.31 -7.65
CA ALA A 238 17.28 6.70 -7.37
C ALA A 238 17.39 7.05 -5.88
N LEU A 239 17.27 6.09 -4.96
CA LEU A 239 17.37 6.32 -3.51
C LEU A 239 18.74 6.90 -3.13
N PRO A 240 18.81 7.84 -2.16
CA PRO A 240 20.08 8.32 -1.62
C PRO A 240 20.96 7.18 -1.13
N GLN A 241 22.27 7.32 -1.31
CA GLN A 241 23.23 6.29 -0.95
C GLN A 241 23.07 5.83 0.52
N GLY A 242 22.87 4.54 0.73
CA GLY A 242 22.73 3.93 2.06
C GLY A 242 21.30 3.99 2.66
N SER A 243 20.33 4.66 2.00
CA SER A 243 18.96 4.73 2.48
C SER A 243 18.08 3.58 1.94
N GLY A 244 18.53 2.85 0.91
CA GLY A 244 17.76 1.79 0.26
C GLY A 244 18.40 0.42 0.35
N LYS A 245 17.56 -0.62 0.41
CA LYS A 245 17.93 -2.03 0.23
C LYS A 245 16.97 -2.67 -0.77
N LEU A 246 17.53 -3.32 -1.79
CA LEU A 246 16.77 -4.16 -2.72
C LEU A 246 16.97 -5.64 -2.38
N CYS A 247 15.89 -6.35 -2.14
CA CYS A 247 15.84 -7.79 -1.95
C CYS A 247 15.10 -8.42 -3.14
N VAL A 248 15.83 -9.11 -3.99
CA VAL A 248 15.24 -9.85 -5.11
C VAL A 248 15.05 -11.30 -4.71
N LEU A 249 13.82 -11.82 -4.84
CA LEU A 249 13.49 -13.22 -4.57
C LEU A 249 13.51 -13.99 -5.90
N PRO A 250 14.46 -14.91 -6.10
CA PRO A 250 14.63 -15.63 -7.37
C PRO A 250 13.41 -16.51 -7.68
N GLY A 251 12.83 -16.36 -8.88
CA GLY A 251 11.68 -17.15 -9.33
C GLY A 251 10.32 -16.74 -8.76
N ALA A 252 10.29 -15.87 -7.77
CA ALA A 252 9.03 -15.38 -7.18
C ALA A 252 8.28 -14.47 -8.17
N GLY A 253 6.94 -14.59 -8.18
CA GLY A 253 6.05 -13.73 -8.96
C GLY A 253 5.56 -12.51 -8.16
N HIS A 254 4.63 -11.76 -8.74
CA HIS A 254 4.12 -10.48 -8.19
C HIS A 254 3.55 -10.54 -6.77
N THR A 255 2.96 -11.66 -6.38
CA THR A 255 2.34 -11.87 -5.06
C THR A 255 3.09 -12.87 -4.20
N PHE A 256 4.34 -13.21 -4.57
CA PHE A 256 5.18 -14.17 -3.85
C PHE A 256 4.47 -15.52 -3.65
N GLY A 257 3.74 -15.98 -4.67
CA GLY A 257 2.96 -17.22 -4.62
C GLY A 257 1.64 -17.16 -3.83
N ALA A 258 1.34 -16.02 -3.20
CA ALA A 258 0.06 -15.88 -2.48
C ALA A 258 -1.14 -15.85 -3.42
N LYS A 259 -2.21 -16.51 -2.99
CA LYS A 259 -3.51 -16.58 -3.67
C LYS A 259 -4.61 -15.92 -2.84
N HIS A 260 -5.76 -15.76 -3.44
CA HIS A 260 -6.98 -15.38 -2.74
C HIS A 260 -8.12 -16.33 -3.15
N PRO A 261 -8.82 -16.98 -2.19
CA PRO A 261 -8.58 -16.94 -0.73
C PRO A 261 -7.19 -17.38 -0.31
N PHE A 262 -6.74 -16.91 0.87
CA PHE A 262 -5.40 -17.20 1.38
C PHE A 262 -5.26 -18.69 1.76
N GLU A 263 -4.25 -19.37 1.20
CA GLU A 263 -3.99 -20.80 1.38
C GLU A 263 -2.77 -21.09 2.28
N GLY A 264 -2.20 -20.03 2.90
CA GLY A 264 -0.98 -20.12 3.73
C GLY A 264 0.24 -19.51 3.07
N CYS A 265 1.34 -19.46 3.81
CA CYS A 265 2.63 -18.94 3.33
C CYS A 265 3.41 -20.04 2.60
N GLY A 266 3.74 -19.81 1.34
CA GLY A 266 4.80 -20.52 0.65
C GLY A 266 6.18 -19.93 0.99
N GLU A 267 7.26 -20.55 0.50
CA GLU A 267 8.65 -20.14 0.79
C GLU A 267 8.94 -18.70 0.39
N ASP A 268 8.51 -18.26 -0.79
CA ASP A 268 8.73 -16.90 -1.28
C ASP A 268 8.02 -15.85 -0.43
N LEU A 269 6.76 -16.13 -0.04
CA LEU A 269 5.99 -15.23 0.82
C LEU A 269 6.60 -15.15 2.22
N GLU A 270 7.02 -16.27 2.78
CA GLU A 270 7.68 -16.30 4.08
C GLU A 270 8.97 -15.47 4.07
N ALA A 271 9.82 -15.65 3.05
CA ALA A 271 11.05 -14.87 2.89
C ALA A 271 10.77 -13.36 2.74
N ALA A 272 9.72 -12.98 1.99
CA ALA A 272 9.32 -11.59 1.84
C ALA A 272 8.81 -10.98 3.17
N LEU A 273 8.05 -11.75 3.95
CA LEU A 273 7.57 -11.34 5.27
C LEU A 273 8.71 -11.18 6.26
N GLU A 274 9.62 -12.17 6.35
CA GLU A 274 10.75 -12.13 7.26
C GLU A 274 11.64 -10.90 7.03
N VAL A 275 12.09 -10.67 5.79
CA VAL A 275 12.96 -9.52 5.49
C VAL A 275 12.25 -8.18 5.75
N SER A 276 10.94 -8.13 5.57
CA SER A 276 10.14 -6.93 5.82
C SER A 276 9.98 -6.65 7.32
N LEU A 277 9.69 -7.67 8.11
CA LEU A 277 9.57 -7.55 9.56
C LEU A 277 10.91 -7.17 10.20
N ASP A 278 12.02 -7.78 9.75
CA ASP A 278 13.36 -7.43 10.19
C ASP A 278 13.69 -5.95 9.92
N HIS A 279 13.30 -5.45 8.73
CA HIS A 279 13.48 -4.05 8.39
C HIS A 279 12.65 -3.13 9.30
N LEU A 280 11.37 -3.44 9.49
CA LEU A 280 10.49 -2.66 10.36
C LEU A 280 11.00 -2.65 11.81
N GLN A 281 11.34 -3.79 12.38
CA GLN A 281 11.84 -3.91 13.77
C GLN A 281 13.15 -3.15 13.99
N ARG A 282 14.04 -3.15 13.00
CA ARG A 282 15.30 -2.39 13.05
C ARG A 282 15.11 -0.90 13.14
N HIS A 283 14.12 -0.36 12.42
CA HIS A 283 13.85 1.08 12.33
C HIS A 283 12.74 1.57 13.27
N LEU A 284 11.97 0.65 13.84
CA LEU A 284 10.91 0.90 14.81
C LEU A 284 11.16 0.08 16.09
N PRO A 285 12.28 0.30 16.79
CA PRO A 285 12.59 -0.50 17.97
C PRO A 285 11.50 -0.35 19.02
N LEU A 286 11.11 -1.47 19.63
CA LEU A 286 10.18 -1.47 20.77
C LEU A 286 10.87 -0.79 21.95
N SER A 287 10.11 0.02 22.68
CA SER A 287 10.59 0.58 23.95
C SER A 287 10.74 -0.58 24.97
N ASN A 288 11.88 -0.64 25.62
CA ASN A 288 12.15 -1.61 26.70
C ASN A 288 11.26 -1.36 27.89
#